data_5e91390b160f21bbd8e5f8d6a988bb3a
#
_entry.id   5e91390b160f21bbd8e5f8d6a988bb3a
#
_cell.length_a   1.000
_cell.length_b   1.000
_cell.length_c   1.000
_cell.angle_alpha   90.00
_cell.angle_beta   90.00
_cell.angle_gamma   90.00
#
_symmetry.space_group_name_H-M   'P 1'
#
loop_
_entity.id
_entity.type
_entity.pdbx_description
1 polymer ?
#
loop_
_entity_poly.entity_id
_entity_poly.type
_entity_poly.pdbx_seq_one_letter_code
_entity_poly.pdbx_strand_id
1 'polypeptide(L)'
;EAEDNFWDIGEGPSGPDSEIFYDRGQSFNNVAEDDPENYPGGENSRYVEIWNIVFSELNHLPDGRFVEQPHKNIDTGMGLERLVAVIQGTPTIFETDLFMPIIKATEKMSAGKRYGANAQDDVSFKIIADHARTVTFAIGDGALPSNEGRGYVLRRLIRRAVLNGKKLGINHDFLYQLVPVVGEIMKSYYPQILANQPFIQKVIESEEARFRQTLDAGVNLLNQIIAELKQNGKKEISGADAFKLFDTYGFPVEMTNEYAEDEGLKVDMAGFKKNMAAQRDRARKARGDRQSMGSQDTVLMDITCLLYTSPSPRDMSR
;
A
#
# COMPACT_ATOMS: atom_id res chain seq x y z
N GLU A 1 22.60 -16.20 -2.31
CA GLU A 1 23.85 -15.45 -2.63
C GLU A 1 23.99 -14.27 -1.65
N ALA A 2 25.11 -13.52 -1.73
CA ALA A 2 25.32 -12.40 -0.79
C ALA A 2 24.32 -11.25 -1.01
N GLU A 3 23.77 -11.13 -2.21
CA GLU A 3 22.73 -10.13 -2.53
C GLU A 3 21.38 -10.50 -1.92
N ASP A 4 21.10 -11.79 -1.72
CA ASP A 4 19.80 -12.28 -1.23
C ASP A 4 19.81 -12.57 0.27
N ASN A 5 21.01 -12.74 0.87
CA ASN A 5 21.16 -13.16 2.26
C ASN A 5 21.96 -12.16 3.10
N PHE A 6 21.85 -10.88 2.77
CA PHE A 6 22.41 -9.79 3.55
C PHE A 6 21.50 -8.56 3.52
N TRP A 7 21.07 -8.10 4.67
CA TRP A 7 20.23 -6.92 4.82
C TRP A 7 21.06 -5.71 5.29
N ASP A 8 20.74 -4.55 4.74
CA ASP A 8 21.38 -3.28 5.04
C ASP A 8 20.36 -2.13 4.89
N ILE A 9 20.19 -1.35 5.93
CA ILE A 9 19.28 -0.18 5.92
C ILE A 9 19.98 1.14 5.57
N GLY A 10 21.24 1.08 5.15
CA GLY A 10 22.16 2.21 5.09
C GLY A 10 22.90 2.37 6.41
N GLU A 11 23.03 3.60 6.95
CA GLU A 11 23.66 3.79 8.25
C GLU A 11 22.86 3.10 9.36
N GLY A 12 23.50 2.22 10.13
CA GLY A 12 22.87 1.52 11.24
C GLY A 12 23.06 0.01 11.24
N PRO A 13 22.18 -0.72 11.94
CA PRO A 13 22.26 -2.17 12.02
C PRO A 13 22.19 -2.84 10.64
N SER A 14 22.97 -3.91 10.49
CA SER A 14 23.03 -4.73 9.27
C SER A 14 23.52 -6.13 9.61
N GLY A 15 23.44 -7.05 8.68
CA GLY A 15 23.94 -8.41 8.85
C GLY A 15 23.39 -9.41 7.86
N PRO A 16 23.78 -10.68 7.97
CA PRO A 16 23.22 -11.74 7.16
C PRO A 16 21.77 -12.01 7.54
N ASP A 17 21.03 -12.62 6.62
CA ASP A 17 19.73 -13.20 6.86
C ASP A 17 19.61 -14.58 6.23
N SER A 18 18.60 -15.30 6.65
CA SER A 18 18.31 -16.65 6.18
C SER A 18 16.80 -16.84 6.08
N GLU A 19 16.35 -17.45 5.00
CA GLU A 19 14.93 -17.58 4.70
C GLU A 19 14.50 -19.05 4.72
N ILE A 20 13.26 -19.28 5.14
CA ILE A 20 12.64 -20.62 5.10
C ILE A 20 11.59 -20.60 4.01
N PHE A 21 11.80 -21.44 3.00
CA PHE A 21 10.88 -21.63 1.88
C PHE A 21 10.09 -22.93 2.06
N TYR A 22 8.83 -22.86 1.69
CA TYR A 22 7.97 -24.03 1.56
C TYR A 22 7.88 -24.44 0.07
N ASP A 23 8.26 -25.68 -0.24
CA ASP A 23 8.08 -26.25 -1.57
C ASP A 23 6.63 -26.75 -1.75
N ARG A 24 5.87 -26.07 -2.58
CA ARG A 24 4.47 -26.39 -2.91
C ARG A 24 4.34 -27.54 -3.90
N GLY A 25 5.46 -28.03 -4.41
CA GLY A 25 5.54 -29.09 -5.40
C GLY A 25 5.44 -28.60 -6.85
N GLN A 26 5.75 -29.52 -7.76
CA GLN A 26 5.90 -29.24 -9.20
C GLN A 26 4.63 -28.67 -9.85
N SER A 27 3.44 -28.97 -9.34
CA SER A 27 2.17 -28.46 -9.88
C SER A 27 2.00 -26.93 -9.73
N PHE A 28 2.77 -26.30 -8.85
CA PHE A 28 2.78 -24.87 -8.66
C PHE A 28 3.92 -24.15 -9.41
N ASN A 29 4.82 -24.92 -10.04
CA ASN A 29 5.92 -24.33 -10.78
C ASN A 29 5.41 -23.65 -12.05
N ASN A 30 5.72 -22.37 -12.22
CA ASN A 30 5.33 -21.53 -13.34
C ASN A 30 6.50 -21.17 -14.27
N VAL A 31 7.68 -21.74 -13.99
CA VAL A 31 8.90 -21.57 -14.80
C VAL A 31 9.37 -22.92 -15.35
N ALA A 32 10.22 -22.92 -16.38
CA ALA A 32 10.78 -24.14 -16.93
C ALA A 32 11.74 -24.84 -15.94
N GLU A 33 11.98 -26.14 -16.12
CA GLU A 33 12.89 -26.88 -15.23
C GLU A 33 14.34 -26.38 -15.28
N ASP A 34 14.76 -25.90 -16.43
CA ASP A 34 16.08 -25.31 -16.68
C ASP A 34 16.15 -23.79 -16.53
N ASP A 35 15.07 -23.19 -16.07
CA ASP A 35 15.03 -21.74 -15.80
C ASP A 35 15.94 -21.38 -14.62
N PRO A 36 16.78 -20.34 -14.74
CA PRO A 36 17.66 -19.89 -13.66
C PRO A 36 16.89 -19.47 -12.39
N GLU A 37 15.60 -19.15 -12.51
CA GLU A 37 14.74 -18.79 -11.37
C GLU A 37 14.07 -20.00 -10.69
N ASN A 38 14.35 -21.24 -11.15
CA ASN A 38 13.73 -22.45 -10.59
C ASN A 38 14.48 -22.98 -9.35
N TYR A 39 14.58 -22.14 -8.32
CA TYR A 39 15.18 -22.49 -7.03
C TYR A 39 14.46 -21.77 -5.87
N PRO A 40 14.65 -22.19 -4.60
CA PRO A 40 14.13 -21.47 -3.44
C PRO A 40 14.77 -20.07 -3.33
N GLY A 41 13.98 -18.99 -3.49
CA GLY A 41 14.45 -17.60 -3.57
C GLY A 41 14.39 -17.01 -4.98
N GLY A 42 14.24 -17.82 -6.03
CA GLY A 42 14.01 -17.34 -7.40
C GLY A 42 12.57 -16.88 -7.64
N GLU A 43 12.35 -16.15 -8.74
CA GLU A 43 11.02 -15.64 -9.14
C GLU A 43 10.10 -16.73 -9.69
N ASN A 44 9.70 -17.68 -8.83
CA ASN A 44 8.78 -18.75 -9.19
C ASN A 44 7.66 -18.91 -8.17
N SER A 45 6.58 -19.62 -8.55
CA SER A 45 5.41 -19.85 -7.68
C SER A 45 5.49 -21.14 -6.86
N ARG A 46 6.51 -21.97 -7.07
CA ARG A 46 6.70 -23.23 -6.38
C ARG A 46 7.21 -23.05 -4.97
N TYR A 47 8.22 -22.19 -4.82
CA TYR A 47 8.86 -21.95 -3.53
C TYR A 47 8.31 -20.67 -2.92
N VAL A 48 7.66 -20.80 -1.77
CA VAL A 48 7.09 -19.65 -1.05
C VAL A 48 7.91 -19.43 0.21
N GLU A 49 8.57 -18.28 0.28
CA GLU A 49 9.17 -17.81 1.52
C GLU A 49 8.08 -17.60 2.57
N ILE A 50 8.20 -18.30 3.70
CA ILE A 50 7.26 -18.20 4.81
C ILE A 50 7.87 -17.52 6.04
N TRP A 51 9.19 -17.56 6.18
CA TRP A 51 9.86 -17.05 7.38
C TRP A 51 11.24 -16.50 7.03
N ASN A 52 11.54 -15.30 7.52
CA ASN A 52 12.86 -14.69 7.43
C ASN A 52 13.49 -14.63 8.83
N ILE A 53 14.78 -15.02 8.93
CA ILE A 53 15.59 -15.01 10.15
C ILE A 53 16.73 -14.02 9.92
N VAL A 54 16.66 -12.87 10.58
CA VAL A 54 17.54 -11.73 10.40
C VAL A 54 18.57 -11.68 11.52
N PHE A 55 19.85 -11.68 11.18
CA PHE A 55 20.94 -11.56 12.13
C PHE A 55 21.43 -10.10 12.15
N SER A 56 21.29 -9.44 13.27
CA SER A 56 21.84 -8.10 13.49
C SER A 56 23.21 -8.22 14.14
N GLU A 57 24.24 -8.31 13.33
CA GLU A 57 25.61 -8.55 13.77
C GLU A 57 26.54 -7.37 13.54
N LEU A 58 26.23 -6.56 12.54
CA LEU A 58 27.07 -5.48 12.06
C LEU A 58 26.38 -4.13 12.24
N ASN A 59 27.19 -3.08 12.26
CA ASN A 59 26.77 -1.69 12.17
C ASN A 59 27.42 -1.06 10.94
N HIS A 60 26.62 -0.60 9.99
CA HIS A 60 27.06 0.13 8.82
C HIS A 60 27.34 1.58 9.20
N LEU A 61 28.61 2.00 9.05
CA LEU A 61 29.08 3.34 9.42
C LEU A 61 28.88 4.33 8.27
N PRO A 62 28.86 5.66 8.55
CA PRO A 62 28.72 6.69 7.51
C PRO A 62 29.84 6.67 6.44
N ASP A 63 31.00 6.07 6.76
CA ASP A 63 32.13 5.92 5.86
C ASP A 63 32.06 4.64 4.99
N GLY A 64 30.97 3.89 5.09
CA GLY A 64 30.73 2.66 4.31
C GLY A 64 31.34 1.39 4.90
N ARG A 65 32.00 1.47 6.08
CA ARG A 65 32.55 0.28 6.73
C ARG A 65 31.51 -0.42 7.58
N PHE A 66 31.59 -1.74 7.63
CA PHE A 66 30.83 -2.57 8.57
C PHE A 66 31.71 -2.95 9.76
N VAL A 67 31.21 -2.69 10.96
CA VAL A 67 31.87 -3.08 12.21
C VAL A 67 30.95 -3.98 13.03
N GLU A 68 31.52 -4.93 13.76
CA GLU A 68 30.73 -5.82 14.61
C GLU A 68 30.02 -5.03 15.72
N GLN A 69 28.75 -5.39 15.97
CA GLN A 69 28.00 -4.86 17.11
C GLN A 69 28.50 -5.51 18.40
N PRO A 70 28.57 -4.74 19.52
CA PRO A 70 28.96 -5.28 20.82
C PRO A 70 27.97 -6.32 21.35
N HIS A 71 26.70 -6.25 20.92
CA HIS A 71 25.65 -7.21 21.21
C HIS A 71 24.97 -7.63 19.92
N LYS A 72 25.17 -8.89 19.54
CA LYS A 72 24.52 -9.48 18.37
C LYS A 72 23.12 -9.93 18.73
N ASN A 73 22.19 -9.73 17.81
CA ASN A 73 20.77 -10.06 17.97
C ASN A 73 20.27 -10.88 16.79
N ILE A 74 19.22 -11.65 17.04
CA ILE A 74 18.45 -12.33 15.98
C ILE A 74 17.03 -11.79 16.07
N ASP A 75 16.51 -11.35 14.94
CA ASP A 75 15.10 -11.00 14.77
C ASP A 75 14.47 -11.94 13.74
N THR A 76 13.18 -12.18 13.82
CA THR A 76 12.51 -13.06 12.88
C THR A 76 11.18 -12.46 12.44
N GLY A 77 10.81 -12.71 11.19
CA GLY A 77 9.52 -12.34 10.63
C GLY A 77 8.89 -13.47 9.85
N MET A 78 7.66 -13.85 10.20
CA MET A 78 6.88 -14.83 9.47
C MET A 78 5.68 -14.16 8.79
N GLY A 79 5.48 -14.42 7.51
CA GLY A 79 4.32 -13.94 6.77
C GLY A 79 3.06 -14.72 7.16
N LEU A 80 2.16 -14.10 7.97
CA LEU A 80 0.92 -14.76 8.38
C LEU A 80 0.13 -15.26 7.17
N GLU A 81 -0.07 -14.42 6.18
CA GLU A 81 -0.86 -14.73 4.99
C GLU A 81 -0.22 -15.84 4.15
N ARG A 82 1.09 -15.81 4.02
CA ARG A 82 1.84 -16.86 3.30
C ARG A 82 1.73 -18.21 4.03
N LEU A 83 1.90 -18.20 5.35
CA LEU A 83 1.75 -19.41 6.16
C LEU A 83 0.32 -19.97 6.09
N VAL A 84 -0.71 -19.11 6.19
CA VAL A 84 -2.12 -19.53 6.08
C VAL A 84 -2.40 -20.11 4.70
N ALA A 85 -1.88 -19.52 3.62
CA ALA A 85 -2.04 -20.06 2.27
C ALA A 85 -1.43 -21.45 2.12
N VAL A 86 -0.26 -21.67 2.73
CA VAL A 86 0.39 -23.01 2.76
C VAL A 86 -0.45 -24.01 3.54
N ILE A 87 -0.91 -23.64 4.75
CA ILE A 87 -1.71 -24.54 5.61
C ILE A 87 -3.06 -24.91 4.97
N GLN A 88 -3.72 -23.92 4.32
CA GLN A 88 -5.00 -24.13 3.64
C GLN A 88 -4.86 -24.74 2.24
N GLY A 89 -3.64 -24.82 1.71
CA GLY A 89 -3.37 -25.36 0.36
C GLY A 89 -3.99 -24.51 -0.76
N THR A 90 -4.12 -23.18 -0.54
CA THR A 90 -4.75 -22.28 -1.52
C THR A 90 -3.75 -21.82 -2.59
N PRO A 91 -4.19 -21.47 -3.81
CA PRO A 91 -3.31 -21.01 -4.88
C PRO A 91 -2.51 -19.76 -4.53
N THR A 92 -3.15 -18.79 -3.87
CA THR A 92 -2.51 -17.57 -3.38
C THR A 92 -3.03 -17.22 -1.99
N ILE A 93 -2.49 -16.17 -1.39
CA ILE A 93 -2.99 -15.62 -0.11
C ILE A 93 -4.45 -15.15 -0.20
N PHE A 94 -4.92 -14.76 -1.40
CA PHE A 94 -6.24 -14.18 -1.60
C PHE A 94 -7.38 -15.20 -1.54
N GLU A 95 -7.12 -16.48 -1.79
CA GLU A 95 -8.10 -17.55 -1.66
C GLU A 95 -8.23 -18.08 -0.22
N THR A 96 -7.44 -17.54 0.71
CA THR A 96 -7.54 -17.88 2.14
C THR A 96 -8.79 -17.30 2.79
N ASP A 97 -9.13 -17.78 3.96
CA ASP A 97 -10.22 -17.25 4.80
C ASP A 97 -9.95 -15.83 5.31
N LEU A 98 -8.70 -15.34 5.19
CA LEU A 98 -8.34 -13.96 5.53
C LEU A 98 -8.81 -12.93 4.48
N PHE A 99 -8.92 -13.31 3.22
CA PHE A 99 -9.27 -12.40 2.12
C PHE A 99 -10.52 -12.78 1.36
N MET A 100 -10.79 -14.07 1.20
CA MET A 100 -11.94 -14.54 0.41
C MET A 100 -13.29 -13.94 0.84
N PRO A 101 -13.60 -13.77 2.15
CA PRO A 101 -14.85 -13.11 2.54
C PRO A 101 -14.96 -11.66 2.06
N ILE A 102 -13.84 -10.91 2.00
CA ILE A 102 -13.81 -9.53 1.48
C ILE A 102 -14.04 -9.54 -0.03
N ILE A 103 -13.39 -10.44 -0.76
CA ILE A 103 -13.59 -10.64 -2.20
C ILE A 103 -15.05 -10.99 -2.48
N LYS A 104 -15.65 -11.93 -1.74
CA LYS A 104 -17.06 -12.32 -1.90
C LYS A 104 -18.04 -11.19 -1.57
N ALA A 105 -17.72 -10.34 -0.61
CA ALA A 105 -18.51 -9.15 -0.33
C ALA A 105 -18.42 -8.13 -1.50
N THR A 106 -17.22 -7.95 -2.09
CA THR A 106 -17.02 -7.10 -3.26
C THR A 106 -17.74 -7.63 -4.49
N GLU A 107 -17.75 -8.95 -4.73
CA GLU A 107 -18.52 -9.57 -5.81
C GLU A 107 -20.02 -9.22 -5.77
N LYS A 108 -20.61 -9.19 -4.59
CA LYS A 108 -22.04 -8.87 -4.41
C LYS A 108 -22.37 -7.44 -4.83
N MET A 109 -21.39 -6.54 -4.78
CA MET A 109 -21.54 -5.13 -5.12
C MET A 109 -21.12 -4.83 -6.57
N SER A 110 -20.37 -5.74 -7.20
CA SER A 110 -19.94 -5.61 -8.59
C SER A 110 -21.09 -5.89 -9.57
N ALA A 111 -20.99 -5.37 -10.79
CA ALA A 111 -22.01 -5.53 -11.84
C ALA A 111 -21.99 -6.94 -12.47
N GLY A 112 -22.13 -7.98 -11.63
CA GLY A 112 -22.14 -9.38 -12.07
C GLY A 112 -20.76 -9.98 -12.34
N LYS A 113 -19.67 -9.24 -12.11
CA LYS A 113 -18.31 -9.74 -12.21
C LYS A 113 -18.01 -10.68 -11.03
N ARG A 114 -17.20 -11.71 -11.28
CA ARG A 114 -16.84 -12.74 -10.31
C ARG A 114 -15.33 -12.97 -10.30
N TYR A 115 -14.79 -13.15 -9.12
CA TYR A 115 -13.40 -13.55 -8.92
C TYR A 115 -13.16 -14.95 -9.50
N GLY A 116 -12.05 -15.14 -10.18
CA GLY A 116 -11.70 -16.38 -10.88
C GLY A 116 -12.28 -16.49 -12.31
N ALA A 117 -13.06 -15.50 -12.77
CA ALA A 117 -13.64 -15.52 -14.11
C ALA A 117 -12.77 -14.82 -15.16
N ASN A 118 -12.00 -13.81 -14.74
CA ASN A 118 -11.17 -12.99 -15.62
C ASN A 118 -9.96 -12.46 -14.85
N ALA A 119 -8.75 -12.73 -15.34
CA ALA A 119 -7.51 -12.37 -14.66
C ALA A 119 -7.37 -10.85 -14.39
N GLN A 120 -7.86 -10.00 -15.30
CA GLN A 120 -7.80 -8.55 -15.14
C GLN A 120 -8.78 -8.06 -14.04
N ASP A 121 -9.98 -8.64 -13.98
CA ASP A 121 -10.94 -8.35 -12.91
C ASP A 121 -10.43 -8.90 -11.56
N ASP A 122 -9.75 -10.05 -11.56
CA ASP A 122 -9.16 -10.65 -10.36
C ASP A 122 -8.14 -9.74 -9.69
N VAL A 123 -7.31 -9.04 -10.47
CA VAL A 123 -6.39 -8.02 -9.95
C VAL A 123 -7.15 -6.94 -9.19
N SER A 124 -8.27 -6.46 -9.74
CA SER A 124 -9.10 -5.44 -9.08
C SER A 124 -9.71 -5.96 -7.77
N PHE A 125 -10.20 -7.20 -7.73
CA PHE A 125 -10.71 -7.82 -6.50
C PHE A 125 -9.62 -7.95 -5.43
N LYS A 126 -8.41 -8.38 -5.81
CA LYS A 126 -7.26 -8.51 -4.91
C LYS A 126 -6.85 -7.15 -4.32
N ILE A 127 -6.73 -6.13 -5.16
CA ILE A 127 -6.40 -4.75 -4.74
C ILE A 127 -7.44 -4.23 -3.73
N ILE A 128 -8.74 -4.41 -4.02
CA ILE A 128 -9.80 -3.96 -3.12
C ILE A 128 -9.72 -4.68 -1.77
N ALA A 129 -9.54 -6.01 -1.78
CA ALA A 129 -9.49 -6.80 -0.55
C ALA A 129 -8.29 -6.44 0.33
N ASP A 130 -7.11 -6.30 -0.26
CA ASP A 130 -5.88 -5.89 0.43
C ASP A 130 -6.03 -4.47 1.02
N HIS A 131 -6.47 -3.52 0.20
CA HIS A 131 -6.58 -2.13 0.62
C HIS A 131 -7.70 -1.92 1.64
N ALA A 132 -8.84 -2.60 1.52
CA ALA A 132 -9.92 -2.53 2.50
C ALA A 132 -9.43 -2.98 3.89
N ARG A 133 -8.68 -4.09 3.96
CA ARG A 133 -8.09 -4.57 5.21
C ARG A 133 -7.08 -3.58 5.76
N THR A 134 -6.14 -3.13 4.94
CA THR A 134 -5.08 -2.20 5.35
C THR A 134 -5.63 -0.89 5.88
N VAL A 135 -6.56 -0.23 5.16
CA VAL A 135 -7.10 1.06 5.61
C VAL A 135 -8.00 0.91 6.83
N THR A 136 -8.71 -0.20 6.96
CA THR A 136 -9.54 -0.48 8.15
C THR A 136 -8.67 -0.53 9.40
N PHE A 137 -7.58 -1.27 9.39
CA PHE A 137 -6.65 -1.35 10.53
C PHE A 137 -5.95 -0.02 10.80
N ALA A 138 -5.37 0.59 9.79
CA ALA A 138 -4.62 1.84 9.96
C ALA A 138 -5.48 2.98 10.52
N ILE A 139 -6.74 3.10 10.06
CA ILE A 139 -7.69 4.09 10.61
C ILE A 139 -8.13 3.68 12.02
N GLY A 140 -8.33 2.39 12.27
CA GLY A 140 -8.63 1.85 13.60
C GLY A 140 -7.54 2.19 14.62
N ASP A 141 -6.28 2.23 14.18
CA ASP A 141 -5.11 2.62 14.98
C ASP A 141 -4.86 4.15 15.00
N GLY A 142 -5.79 4.95 14.46
CA GLY A 142 -5.78 6.41 14.56
C GLY A 142 -5.08 7.15 13.42
N ALA A 143 -4.62 6.47 12.36
CA ALA A 143 -4.11 7.15 11.18
C ALA A 143 -5.26 7.70 10.31
N LEU A 144 -5.16 8.95 9.87
CA LEU A 144 -6.20 9.58 9.05
C LEU A 144 -5.67 9.93 7.66
N PRO A 145 -6.52 9.81 6.60
CA PRO A 145 -6.16 10.24 5.25
C PRO A 145 -5.81 11.74 5.23
N SER A 146 -4.69 12.09 4.62
CA SER A 146 -4.21 13.47 4.51
C SER A 146 -3.49 13.71 3.19
N ASN A 147 -2.98 14.93 2.97
CA ASN A 147 -2.22 15.29 1.77
C ASN A 147 -0.74 14.96 1.87
N GLU A 148 -0.23 14.63 3.05
CA GLU A 148 1.20 14.47 3.31
C GLU A 148 1.46 13.30 4.27
N GLY A 149 2.69 12.79 4.26
CA GLY A 149 3.16 11.76 5.17
C GLY A 149 2.36 10.45 5.07
N ARG A 150 2.23 9.75 6.20
CA ARG A 150 1.52 8.45 6.27
C ARG A 150 0.04 8.55 5.88
N GLY A 151 -0.62 9.68 6.15
CA GLY A 151 -2.02 9.89 5.77
C GLY A 151 -2.21 9.98 4.25
N TYR A 152 -1.21 10.45 3.50
CA TYR A 152 -1.23 10.40 2.04
C TYR A 152 -1.24 8.95 1.52
N VAL A 153 -0.50 8.06 2.15
CA VAL A 153 -0.52 6.63 1.79
C VAL A 153 -1.93 6.06 1.94
N LEU A 154 -2.61 6.32 3.06
CA LEU A 154 -3.99 5.87 3.28
C LEU A 154 -4.94 6.44 2.23
N ARG A 155 -4.84 7.74 1.94
CA ARG A 155 -5.63 8.38 0.89
C ARG A 155 -5.43 7.70 -0.46
N ARG A 156 -4.19 7.41 -0.82
CA ARG A 156 -3.84 6.71 -2.07
C ARG A 156 -4.45 5.31 -2.12
N LEU A 157 -4.38 4.53 -1.03
CA LEU A 157 -4.97 3.19 -0.98
C LEU A 157 -6.49 3.22 -1.13
N ILE A 158 -7.18 4.14 -0.44
CA ILE A 158 -8.63 4.32 -0.58
C ILE A 158 -8.99 4.63 -2.04
N ARG A 159 -8.33 5.62 -2.65
CA ARG A 159 -8.60 6.03 -4.03
C ARG A 159 -8.31 4.94 -5.05
N ARG A 160 -7.23 4.18 -4.83
CA ARG A 160 -6.89 3.03 -5.67
C ARG A 160 -7.94 1.93 -5.58
N ALA A 161 -8.45 1.63 -4.40
CA ALA A 161 -9.55 0.69 -4.22
C ALA A 161 -10.83 1.17 -4.91
N VAL A 162 -11.19 2.44 -4.77
CA VAL A 162 -12.38 3.05 -5.41
C VAL A 162 -12.28 3.00 -6.94
N LEU A 163 -11.12 3.28 -7.50
CA LEU A 163 -10.88 3.17 -8.95
C LEU A 163 -11.04 1.74 -9.46
N ASN A 164 -10.49 0.76 -8.72
CA ASN A 164 -10.67 -0.64 -9.06
C ASN A 164 -12.11 -1.11 -8.89
N GLY A 165 -12.85 -0.57 -7.91
CA GLY A 165 -14.30 -0.75 -7.81
C GLY A 165 -15.04 -0.27 -9.07
N LYS A 166 -14.66 0.90 -9.62
CA LYS A 166 -15.22 1.38 -10.88
C LYS A 166 -14.90 0.44 -12.05
N LYS A 167 -13.68 -0.11 -12.15
CA LYS A 167 -13.33 -1.14 -13.15
C LYS A 167 -14.24 -2.39 -13.03
N LEU A 168 -14.66 -2.73 -11.81
CA LEU A 168 -15.62 -3.82 -11.54
C LEU A 168 -17.10 -3.42 -11.74
N GLY A 169 -17.38 -2.19 -12.16
CA GLY A 169 -18.74 -1.69 -12.38
C GLY A 169 -19.47 -1.22 -11.13
N ILE A 170 -18.75 -1.01 -10.02
CA ILE A 170 -19.34 -0.47 -8.79
C ILE A 170 -19.42 1.05 -8.91
N ASN A 171 -20.63 1.58 -9.04
CA ASN A 171 -20.89 3.00 -9.31
C ASN A 171 -21.43 3.77 -8.08
N HIS A 172 -21.29 3.23 -6.90
CA HIS A 172 -21.69 3.84 -5.62
C HIS A 172 -20.57 3.72 -4.58
N ASP A 173 -20.66 4.44 -3.48
CA ASP A 173 -19.72 4.33 -2.38
C ASP A 173 -19.87 2.94 -1.73
N PHE A 174 -18.78 2.21 -1.62
CA PHE A 174 -18.80 0.79 -1.26
C PHE A 174 -17.70 0.37 -0.27
N LEU A 175 -16.53 1.03 -0.32
CA LEU A 175 -15.35 0.55 0.40
C LEU A 175 -15.60 0.52 1.92
N TYR A 176 -16.33 1.51 2.45
CA TYR A 176 -16.72 1.55 3.85
C TYR A 176 -17.59 0.36 4.27
N GLN A 177 -18.33 -0.26 3.34
CA GLN A 177 -19.17 -1.43 3.60
C GLN A 177 -18.36 -2.70 3.82
N LEU A 178 -17.08 -2.71 3.45
CA LEU A 178 -16.17 -3.83 3.69
C LEU A 178 -15.57 -3.82 5.12
N VAL A 179 -15.65 -2.70 5.84
CA VAL A 179 -15.12 -2.57 7.21
C VAL A 179 -15.69 -3.64 8.17
N PRO A 180 -17.02 -3.86 8.24
CA PRO A 180 -17.57 -4.92 9.11
C PRO A 180 -17.10 -6.32 8.68
N VAL A 181 -16.88 -6.56 7.40
CA VAL A 181 -16.37 -7.86 6.92
C VAL A 181 -14.95 -8.09 7.44
N VAL A 182 -14.08 -7.08 7.34
CA VAL A 182 -12.73 -7.13 7.91
C VAL A 182 -12.80 -7.34 9.42
N GLY A 183 -13.66 -6.59 10.11
CA GLY A 183 -13.85 -6.71 11.56
C GLY A 183 -14.28 -8.12 11.98
N GLU A 184 -15.21 -8.75 11.26
CA GLU A 184 -15.67 -10.12 11.55
C GLU A 184 -14.57 -11.17 11.35
N ILE A 185 -13.74 -11.05 10.31
CA ILE A 185 -12.60 -11.94 10.08
C ILE A 185 -11.61 -11.85 11.26
N MET A 186 -11.38 -10.65 11.75
CA MET A 186 -10.30 -10.35 12.70
C MET A 186 -10.74 -10.28 14.17
N LYS A 187 -12.03 -10.44 14.48
CA LYS A 187 -12.63 -10.17 15.80
C LYS A 187 -12.00 -10.93 16.97
N SER A 188 -11.48 -12.13 16.72
CA SER A 188 -10.89 -12.97 17.77
C SER A 188 -9.61 -12.34 18.36
N TYR A 189 -8.86 -11.60 17.56
CA TYR A 189 -7.58 -11.01 17.94
C TYR A 189 -7.63 -9.47 18.00
N TYR A 190 -8.54 -8.86 17.21
CA TYR A 190 -8.65 -7.40 17.05
C TYR A 190 -10.11 -6.93 17.23
N PRO A 191 -10.75 -7.19 18.37
CA PRO A 191 -12.16 -6.83 18.61
C PRO A 191 -12.41 -5.31 18.57
N GLN A 192 -11.35 -4.49 18.77
CA GLN A 192 -11.42 -3.04 18.69
C GLN A 192 -11.80 -2.53 17.28
N ILE A 193 -11.58 -3.30 16.23
CA ILE A 193 -11.99 -2.92 14.87
C ILE A 193 -13.50 -2.81 14.79
N LEU A 194 -14.23 -3.80 15.35
CA LEU A 194 -15.71 -3.75 15.42
C LEU A 194 -16.20 -2.67 16.37
N ALA A 195 -15.53 -2.45 17.50
CA ALA A 195 -15.88 -1.39 18.44
C ALA A 195 -15.76 0.00 17.81
N ASN A 196 -14.73 0.23 16.97
CA ASN A 196 -14.48 1.48 16.27
C ASN A 196 -15.11 1.55 14.86
N GLN A 197 -15.87 0.52 14.46
CA GLN A 197 -16.44 0.40 13.11
C GLN A 197 -17.13 1.67 12.59
N PRO A 198 -18.03 2.34 13.35
CA PRO A 198 -18.72 3.53 12.84
C PRO A 198 -17.78 4.68 12.49
N PHE A 199 -16.72 4.86 13.28
CA PHE A 199 -15.69 5.87 13.01
C PHE A 199 -14.90 5.52 11.76
N ILE A 200 -14.40 4.28 11.65
CA ILE A 200 -13.62 3.81 10.50
C ILE A 200 -14.43 3.96 9.21
N GLN A 201 -15.70 3.50 9.22
CA GLN A 201 -16.61 3.63 8.08
C GLN A 201 -16.78 5.08 7.66
N LYS A 202 -17.00 5.99 8.61
CA LYS A 202 -17.22 7.40 8.33
C LYS A 202 -16.01 8.07 7.69
N VAL A 203 -14.80 7.73 8.12
CA VAL A 203 -13.56 8.25 7.55
C VAL A 203 -13.40 7.77 6.09
N ILE A 204 -13.58 6.47 5.85
CA ILE A 204 -13.47 5.89 4.50
C ILE A 204 -14.54 6.46 3.58
N GLU A 205 -15.79 6.46 4.00
CA GLU A 205 -16.92 7.01 3.23
C GLU A 205 -16.69 8.47 2.83
N SER A 206 -16.19 9.30 3.75
CA SER A 206 -15.93 10.70 3.48
C SER A 206 -14.82 10.91 2.41
N GLU A 207 -13.75 10.11 2.44
CA GLU A 207 -12.69 10.21 1.44
C GLU A 207 -13.12 9.63 0.08
N GLU A 208 -13.87 8.52 0.10
CA GLU A 208 -14.44 7.89 -1.09
C GLU A 208 -15.40 8.85 -1.81
N ALA A 209 -16.37 9.43 -1.09
CA ALA A 209 -17.33 10.38 -1.65
C ALA A 209 -16.66 11.60 -2.28
N ARG A 210 -15.64 12.15 -1.62
CA ARG A 210 -14.85 13.27 -2.20
C ARG A 210 -14.15 12.90 -3.48
N PHE A 211 -13.54 11.73 -3.54
CA PHE A 211 -12.82 11.28 -4.73
C PHE A 211 -13.78 10.98 -5.88
N ARG A 212 -14.94 10.39 -5.58
CA ARG A 212 -15.94 10.04 -6.57
C ARG A 212 -16.49 11.26 -7.32
N GLN A 213 -16.57 12.43 -6.67
CA GLN A 213 -17.01 13.67 -7.33
C GLN A 213 -16.15 14.06 -8.53
N THR A 214 -14.88 13.71 -8.52
CA THR A 214 -13.93 14.05 -9.58
C THR A 214 -13.47 12.84 -10.41
N LEU A 215 -13.80 11.62 -9.96
CA LEU A 215 -13.31 10.37 -10.53
C LEU A 215 -13.65 10.22 -12.00
N ASP A 216 -14.92 10.44 -12.38
CA ASP A 216 -15.37 10.26 -13.76
C ASP A 216 -14.72 11.26 -14.71
N ALA A 217 -14.63 12.51 -14.29
CA ALA A 217 -13.97 13.55 -15.08
C ALA A 217 -12.46 13.29 -15.21
N GLY A 218 -11.82 12.80 -14.14
CA GLY A 218 -10.41 12.43 -14.16
C GLY A 218 -10.11 11.23 -15.07
N VAL A 219 -10.92 10.17 -15.00
CA VAL A 219 -10.80 9.01 -15.89
C VAL A 219 -11.01 9.40 -17.35
N ASN A 220 -12.03 10.22 -17.64
CA ASN A 220 -12.28 10.70 -18.99
C ASN A 220 -11.11 11.52 -19.53
N LEU A 221 -10.55 12.44 -18.73
CA LEU A 221 -9.38 13.21 -19.12
C LEU A 221 -8.17 12.29 -19.37
N LEU A 222 -7.91 11.32 -18.50
CA LEU A 222 -6.80 10.39 -18.66
C LEU A 222 -6.94 9.57 -19.97
N ASN A 223 -8.13 9.04 -20.23
CA ASN A 223 -8.40 8.30 -21.45
C ASN A 223 -8.22 9.17 -22.70
N GLN A 224 -8.61 10.45 -22.65
CA GLN A 224 -8.43 11.40 -23.73
C GLN A 224 -6.94 11.67 -24.00
N ILE A 225 -6.14 11.91 -22.95
CA ILE A 225 -4.69 12.07 -23.04
C ILE A 225 -4.04 10.82 -23.67
N ILE A 226 -4.41 9.62 -23.21
CA ILE A 226 -3.90 8.35 -23.74
C ILE A 226 -4.22 8.22 -25.25
N ALA A 227 -5.46 8.50 -25.63
CA ALA A 227 -5.88 8.43 -27.03
C ALA A 227 -5.11 9.39 -27.93
N GLU A 228 -4.93 10.66 -27.49
CA GLU A 228 -4.15 11.66 -28.20
C GLU A 228 -2.67 11.27 -28.35
N LEU A 229 -2.07 10.70 -27.29
CA LEU A 229 -0.68 10.24 -27.34
C LEU A 229 -0.49 9.08 -28.31
N LYS A 230 -1.41 8.11 -28.31
CA LYS A 230 -1.39 6.97 -29.25
C LYS A 230 -1.56 7.43 -30.70
N GLN A 231 -2.46 8.37 -30.97
CA GLN A 231 -2.64 8.94 -32.32
C GLN A 231 -1.38 9.65 -32.82
N ASN A 232 -0.67 10.33 -31.93
CA ASN A 232 0.55 11.09 -32.25
C ASN A 232 1.84 10.26 -32.16
N GLY A 233 1.76 8.94 -31.89
CA GLY A 233 2.92 8.07 -31.71
C GLY A 233 3.80 8.42 -30.52
N LYS A 234 3.32 9.19 -29.57
CA LYS A 234 4.01 9.55 -28.33
C LYS A 234 3.79 8.47 -27.27
N LYS A 235 4.80 8.27 -26.42
CA LYS A 235 4.80 7.22 -25.39
C LYS A 235 4.89 7.77 -23.96
N GLU A 236 4.67 9.06 -23.75
CA GLU A 236 4.84 9.66 -22.45
C GLU A 236 3.74 10.70 -22.16
N ILE A 237 3.07 10.55 -21.02
CA ILE A 237 2.16 11.54 -20.44
C ILE A 237 2.99 12.68 -19.88
N SER A 238 2.66 13.92 -20.23
CA SER A 238 3.41 15.08 -19.74
C SER A 238 3.28 15.26 -18.23
N GLY A 239 4.34 15.78 -17.58
CA GLY A 239 4.29 16.10 -16.17
C GLY A 239 3.24 17.18 -15.82
N ALA A 240 2.83 18.01 -16.78
CA ALA A 240 1.75 18.97 -16.60
C ALA A 240 0.38 18.30 -16.58
N ASP A 241 0.13 17.32 -17.44
CA ASP A 241 -1.13 16.57 -17.45
C ASP A 241 -1.25 15.67 -16.22
N ALA A 242 -0.17 14.99 -15.84
CA ALA A 242 -0.11 14.21 -14.61
C ALA A 242 -0.36 15.10 -13.37
N PHE A 243 0.20 16.30 -13.34
CA PHE A 243 -0.04 17.28 -12.28
C PHE A 243 -1.50 17.77 -12.27
N LYS A 244 -2.10 18.01 -13.43
CA LYS A 244 -3.51 18.41 -13.53
C LYS A 244 -4.44 17.31 -13.01
N LEU A 245 -4.17 16.04 -13.35
CA LEU A 245 -4.89 14.89 -12.81
C LEU A 245 -4.77 14.82 -11.28
N PHE A 246 -3.60 15.06 -10.74
CA PHE A 246 -3.35 15.06 -9.30
C PHE A 246 -4.04 16.22 -8.58
N ASP A 247 -3.80 17.47 -9.05
CA ASP A 247 -4.21 18.69 -8.35
C ASP A 247 -5.71 18.96 -8.46
N THR A 248 -6.28 18.75 -9.66
CA THR A 248 -7.68 19.07 -9.95
C THR A 248 -8.63 17.90 -9.70
N TYR A 249 -8.23 16.70 -10.08
CA TYR A 249 -9.10 15.51 -10.02
C TYR A 249 -8.75 14.56 -8.86
N GLY A 250 -7.69 14.85 -8.14
CA GLY A 250 -7.30 14.03 -6.99
C GLY A 250 -6.76 12.65 -7.35
N PHE A 251 -6.28 12.45 -8.59
CA PHE A 251 -5.61 11.22 -8.99
C PHE A 251 -4.19 11.19 -8.44
N PRO A 252 -3.85 10.30 -7.52
CA PRO A 252 -2.44 10.08 -7.16
C PRO A 252 -1.61 9.79 -8.40
N VAL A 253 -0.40 10.36 -8.48
CA VAL A 253 0.44 10.19 -9.66
C VAL A 253 0.81 8.74 -9.92
N GLU A 254 0.91 7.95 -8.87
CA GLU A 254 1.16 6.51 -8.94
C GLU A 254 0.01 5.78 -9.68
N MET A 255 -1.25 6.20 -9.48
CA MET A 255 -2.37 5.65 -10.23
C MET A 255 -2.35 6.07 -11.71
N THR A 256 -1.93 7.31 -11.99
CA THR A 256 -1.72 7.77 -13.37
C THR A 256 -0.62 6.94 -14.04
N ASN A 257 0.44 6.62 -13.31
CA ASN A 257 1.54 5.79 -13.80
C ASN A 257 1.08 4.34 -14.09
N GLU A 258 0.35 3.70 -13.17
CA GLU A 258 -0.22 2.36 -13.38
C GLU A 258 -1.10 2.31 -14.63
N TYR A 259 -1.97 3.32 -14.83
CA TYR A 259 -2.80 3.40 -16.02
C TYR A 259 -1.99 3.59 -17.32
N ALA A 260 -0.94 4.40 -17.24
CA ALA A 260 -0.03 4.63 -18.36
C ALA A 260 0.72 3.34 -18.73
N GLU A 261 1.22 2.62 -17.75
CA GLU A 261 1.92 1.35 -17.92
C GLU A 261 1.02 0.27 -18.53
N ASP A 262 -0.23 0.13 -18.07
CA ASP A 262 -1.24 -0.77 -18.63
C ASP A 262 -1.47 -0.51 -20.14
N GLU A 263 -1.24 0.72 -20.60
CA GLU A 263 -1.38 1.16 -21.98
C GLU A 263 -0.05 1.26 -22.76
N GLY A 264 1.05 0.81 -22.15
CA GLY A 264 2.41 0.83 -22.71
C GLY A 264 3.01 2.24 -22.80
N LEU A 265 2.56 3.15 -21.94
CA LEU A 265 3.03 4.53 -21.85
C LEU A 265 3.84 4.73 -20.55
N LYS A 266 4.53 5.87 -20.46
CA LYS A 266 5.27 6.33 -19.26
C LYS A 266 4.71 7.68 -18.81
N VAL A 267 5.07 8.10 -17.60
CA VAL A 267 4.75 9.43 -17.07
C VAL A 267 6.04 10.22 -16.84
N ASP A 268 6.08 11.48 -17.29
CA ASP A 268 7.15 12.42 -16.98
C ASP A 268 7.13 12.82 -15.51
N MET A 269 7.75 11.97 -14.67
CA MET A 269 7.84 12.18 -13.23
C MET A 269 8.70 13.40 -12.86
N ALA A 270 9.67 13.78 -13.68
CA ALA A 270 10.51 14.95 -13.44
C ALA A 270 9.69 16.24 -13.61
N GLY A 271 8.93 16.33 -14.71
CA GLY A 271 7.98 17.43 -14.95
C GLY A 271 6.88 17.50 -13.89
N PHE A 272 6.34 16.35 -13.45
CA PHE A 272 5.38 16.31 -12.35
C PHE A 272 5.95 16.90 -11.06
N LYS A 273 7.15 16.45 -10.64
CA LYS A 273 7.84 16.96 -9.44
C LYS A 273 8.10 18.47 -9.52
N LYS A 274 8.48 18.98 -10.70
CA LYS A 274 8.68 20.41 -10.95
C LYS A 274 7.38 21.20 -10.74
N ASN A 275 6.24 20.73 -11.28
CA ASN A 275 4.94 21.37 -11.11
C ASN A 275 4.48 21.33 -9.64
N MET A 276 4.71 20.22 -8.92
CA MET A 276 4.44 20.12 -7.48
C MET A 276 5.25 21.12 -6.66
N ALA A 277 6.55 21.27 -6.96
CA ALA A 277 7.40 22.26 -6.30
C ALA A 277 6.88 23.69 -6.54
N ALA A 278 6.55 24.03 -7.78
CA ALA A 278 5.99 25.32 -8.14
C ALA A 278 4.65 25.62 -7.42
N GLN A 279 3.80 24.62 -7.23
CA GLN A 279 2.57 24.75 -6.46
C GLN A 279 2.86 25.03 -4.97
N ARG A 280 3.77 24.25 -4.37
CA ARG A 280 4.19 24.46 -2.97
C ARG A 280 4.74 25.85 -2.73
N ASP A 281 5.55 26.35 -3.65
CA ASP A 281 6.11 27.71 -3.56
C ASP A 281 5.02 28.79 -3.68
N ARG A 282 4.05 28.60 -4.58
CA ARG A 282 2.88 29.48 -4.69
C ARG A 282 2.04 29.47 -3.40
N ALA A 283 1.77 28.29 -2.85
CA ALA A 283 1.03 28.16 -1.60
C ALA A 283 1.78 28.77 -0.41
N ARG A 284 3.11 28.63 -0.36
CA ARG A 284 3.96 29.25 0.66
C ARG A 284 3.94 30.77 0.55
N LYS A 285 4.07 31.32 -0.67
CA LYS A 285 3.99 32.76 -0.92
C LYS A 285 2.60 33.34 -0.62
N ALA A 286 1.53 32.60 -0.92
CA ALA A 286 0.17 33.02 -0.64
C ALA A 286 -0.19 33.01 0.86
N ARG A 287 0.47 32.15 1.66
CA ARG A 287 0.31 32.16 3.13
C ARG A 287 0.92 33.39 3.79
N GLY A 288 1.90 34.06 3.16
CA GLY A 288 2.65 35.17 3.78
C GLY A 288 3.27 34.75 5.10
N ASP A 289 3.72 35.73 5.90
CA ASP A 289 4.27 35.56 7.26
C ASP A 289 3.21 35.21 8.32
N ARG A 290 2.08 34.61 7.95
CA ARG A 290 1.16 34.04 8.93
C ARG A 290 1.84 32.84 9.56
N GLN A 291 2.38 33.05 10.77
CA GLN A 291 2.83 31.96 11.66
C GLN A 291 1.73 30.88 11.69
N SER A 292 2.10 29.63 11.46
CA SER A 292 1.14 28.53 11.57
C SER A 292 0.57 28.55 12.98
N MET A 293 -0.74 28.38 13.13
CA MET A 293 -1.41 28.33 14.44
C MET A 293 -0.79 27.31 15.42
N GLY A 294 0.09 26.42 14.94
CA GLY A 294 0.81 25.44 15.76
C GLY A 294 2.05 25.96 16.48
N SER A 295 2.48 27.21 16.25
CA SER A 295 3.68 27.76 16.90
C SER A 295 3.40 28.66 18.10
N GLN A 296 2.13 28.83 18.51
CA GLN A 296 1.77 29.77 19.60
C GLN A 296 1.35 29.10 20.91
N ASP A 297 1.25 27.81 20.99
CA ASP A 297 0.86 27.13 22.23
C ASP A 297 1.96 26.20 22.74
N THR A 298 2.93 26.79 23.44
CA THR A 298 3.93 26.07 24.24
C THR A 298 3.28 25.08 25.23
N VAL A 299 2.09 25.39 25.71
CA VAL A 299 1.32 24.53 26.61
C VAL A 299 0.81 23.27 25.89
N LEU A 300 0.37 23.38 24.62
CA LEU A 300 -0.02 22.21 23.79
C LEU A 300 1.18 21.37 23.39
N MET A 301 2.35 21.97 23.14
CA MET A 301 3.60 21.25 22.89
C MET A 301 4.04 20.47 24.14
N ASP A 302 3.93 21.05 25.34
CA ASP A 302 4.24 20.36 26.59
C ASP A 302 3.29 19.20 26.88
N ILE A 303 1.99 19.33 26.56
CA ILE A 303 1.01 18.24 26.68
C ILE A 303 1.30 17.12 25.66
N THR A 304 1.66 17.48 24.42
CA THR A 304 2.01 16.48 23.39
C THR A 304 3.32 15.76 23.73
N CYS A 305 4.29 16.46 24.32
CA CYS A 305 5.53 15.89 24.81
C CYS A 305 5.28 14.89 25.96
N LEU A 306 4.36 15.20 26.88
CA LEU A 306 3.95 14.31 27.96
C LEU A 306 3.26 13.03 27.48
N LEU A 307 2.48 13.10 26.39
CA LEU A 307 1.85 11.92 25.77
C LEU A 307 2.86 11.02 25.05
N TYR A 308 3.97 11.58 24.53
CA TYR A 308 5.05 10.80 23.90
C TYR A 308 6.05 10.21 24.90
N THR A 309 6.05 10.67 26.16
CA THR A 309 6.95 10.18 27.22
C THR A 309 6.31 9.12 28.11
N SER A 310 5.05 8.73 27.90
CA SER A 310 4.50 7.55 28.56
C SER A 310 5.21 6.29 28.01
N PRO A 311 5.80 5.45 28.86
CA PRO A 311 6.48 4.26 28.37
C PRO A 311 5.51 3.36 27.63
N SER A 312 5.94 2.88 26.46
CA SER A 312 5.21 1.86 25.70
C SER A 312 4.97 0.63 26.59
N PRO A 313 3.85 -0.11 26.42
CA PRO A 313 3.67 -1.39 27.12
C PRO A 313 4.85 -2.35 27.00
N ARG A 314 5.70 -2.22 25.99
CA ARG A 314 6.95 -2.95 25.82
C ARG A 314 8.06 -2.51 26.79
N ASP A 315 8.03 -1.26 27.25
CA ASP A 315 9.04 -0.72 28.18
C ASP A 315 8.69 -1.03 29.64
N MET A 316 7.48 -1.48 29.92
CA MET A 316 7.04 -1.85 31.28
C MET A 316 7.28 -3.32 31.64
N SER A 317 7.85 -4.12 30.73
CA SER A 317 8.15 -5.55 30.94
C SER A 317 9.64 -5.84 31.15
N ARG A 318 10.41 -4.88 31.67
CA ARG A 318 11.79 -5.07 32.16
C ARG A 318 11.89 -4.90 33.64
#